data_ccfa7f56fb68c4200b41eb3d0e7b120b
#
_entry.id   ccfa7f56fb68c4200b41eb3d0e7b120b
#
_cell.length_a   1.000
_cell.length_b   1.000
_cell.length_c   1.000
_cell.angle_alpha   90.00
_cell.angle_beta   90.00
_cell.angle_gamma   90.00
#
_symmetry.space_group_name_H-M   'P 1'
#
loop_
_entity.id
_entity.type
_entity.pdbx_description
1 polymer ?
#
loop_
_entity_poly.entity_id
_entity_poly.type
_entity_poly.pdbx_seq_one_letter_code
_entity_poly.pdbx_strand_id
1 'polypeptide(L)'
;MRISKLGILAAAAAMIASTATTPTVAVAEEKKAAPTVALSNAFLGNAWRRSMITAFEEAATKAQADGLISSFQVSNAPGENSATEQIAQLKALLLDQPDILLVNPASPTALNPTLQQACDQGIVVAVFDSSTDLECAYIVTNSFGDWARLSTQAVIDGIGGKGNVVIARGVQGSPPEIEMYAVQTDLLSKNPDVKVVGELFTFCDSAKAQEALLSTIASLPEVDGVVGCGEGLGAVQAFQTAGRDLPVVAFAPSGRALKFWGEGNGAPGSVAVMSDPGQGVAALFAAINIYNGQEIPRTTIFPPVVVSDDARDKWIAAVGDDEIASWQWTQELVNAQLKANINGTVETAALPPVPVR
;
A
#
# COMPACT_ATOMS: atom_id res chain seq x y z
N MET A 1 67.10 43.53 -79.46
CA MET A 1 66.49 42.27 -79.14
C MET A 1 65.48 42.52 -78.04
N ARG A 2 64.20 42.44 -78.37
CA ARG A 2 63.07 42.93 -77.53
C ARG A 2 62.45 41.75 -76.80
N ILE A 3 62.29 41.88 -75.53
CA ILE A 3 61.55 40.92 -74.66
C ILE A 3 60.27 41.55 -74.26
N SER A 4 59.15 40.99 -74.70
CA SER A 4 57.82 41.43 -74.40
C SER A 4 57.35 40.87 -72.99
N LYS A 5 56.77 41.75 -72.22
CA LYS A 5 56.18 41.39 -70.93
C LYS A 5 54.74 40.89 -71.16
N LEU A 6 54.42 39.73 -70.65
CA LEU A 6 53.05 39.16 -70.57
C LEU A 6 52.50 39.35 -69.13
N GLY A 7 51.42 40.11 -69.07
CA GLY A 7 50.72 40.30 -67.76
C GLY A 7 49.78 39.14 -67.46
N ILE A 8 49.78 38.70 -66.21
CA ILE A 8 48.87 37.68 -65.70
C ILE A 8 47.74 38.42 -64.99
N LEU A 9 46.54 38.28 -65.50
CA LEU A 9 45.28 38.63 -64.74
C LEU A 9 44.96 37.52 -63.77
N ALA A 10 44.89 37.84 -62.49
CA ALA A 10 44.36 36.96 -61.46
C ALA A 10 42.83 37.15 -61.35
N ALA A 11 42.06 36.14 -61.73
CA ALA A 11 40.63 36.08 -61.48
C ALA A 11 40.36 35.54 -60.07
N ALA A 12 39.80 36.35 -59.19
CA ALA A 12 39.35 35.95 -57.89
C ALA A 12 37.95 35.28 -58.00
N ALA A 13 37.88 33.98 -57.79
CA ALA A 13 36.60 33.24 -57.67
C ALA A 13 36.07 33.33 -56.21
N ALA A 14 34.97 34.09 -56.08
CA ALA A 14 34.26 34.13 -54.82
C ALA A 14 33.43 32.85 -54.67
N MET A 15 33.81 31.93 -53.72
CA MET A 15 32.97 30.79 -53.29
C MET A 15 31.89 31.30 -52.34
N ILE A 16 30.64 31.32 -52.82
CA ILE A 16 29.44 31.48 -51.95
C ILE A 16 29.15 30.14 -51.30
N ALA A 17 29.49 30.01 -50.01
CA ALA A 17 29.10 28.85 -49.19
C ALA A 17 27.62 28.96 -48.85
N SER A 18 26.77 28.22 -49.57
CA SER A 18 25.35 28.04 -49.21
C SER A 18 25.28 27.10 -48.00
N THR A 19 25.04 27.65 -46.82
CA THR A 19 24.66 26.88 -45.65
C THR A 19 23.22 26.35 -45.82
N ALA A 20 23.09 25.11 -46.27
CA ALA A 20 21.81 24.41 -46.24
C ALA A 20 21.44 24.11 -44.77
N THR A 21 20.56 24.96 -44.22
CA THR A 21 19.86 24.63 -42.95
C THR A 21 18.84 23.57 -43.27
N THR A 22 19.15 22.31 -42.91
CA THR A 22 18.15 21.23 -42.86
C THR A 22 17.14 21.59 -41.75
N PRO A 23 15.85 21.68 -42.06
CA PRO A 23 14.85 21.84 -41.00
C PRO A 23 14.86 20.55 -40.15
N THR A 24 15.24 20.65 -38.87
CA THR A 24 15.01 19.61 -37.89
C THR A 24 13.49 19.52 -37.69
N VAL A 25 12.86 18.55 -38.33
CA VAL A 25 11.47 18.21 -38.01
C VAL A 25 11.51 17.66 -36.59
N ALA A 26 11.06 18.47 -35.64
CA ALA A 26 10.74 17.95 -34.31
C ALA A 26 9.61 16.94 -34.51
N VAL A 27 9.93 15.65 -34.42
CA VAL A 27 8.93 14.58 -34.28
C VAL A 27 8.26 14.89 -32.95
N ALA A 28 7.04 15.42 -33.00
CA ALA A 28 6.21 15.52 -31.81
C ALA A 28 6.03 14.09 -31.33
N GLU A 29 6.50 13.81 -30.10
CA GLU A 29 6.27 12.55 -29.42
C GLU A 29 4.75 12.39 -29.34
N GLU A 30 4.22 11.37 -30.03
CA GLU A 30 2.78 11.12 -30.08
C GLU A 30 2.35 10.78 -28.65
N LYS A 31 1.59 11.66 -28.01
CA LYS A 31 1.13 11.47 -26.64
C LYS A 31 0.33 10.16 -26.57
N LYS A 32 0.83 9.20 -25.83
CA LYS A 32 0.14 7.92 -25.64
C LYS A 32 -1.28 8.16 -25.13
N ALA A 33 -2.26 7.40 -25.63
CA ALA A 33 -3.65 7.51 -25.18
C ALA A 33 -3.74 7.24 -23.66
N ALA A 34 -4.71 7.89 -23.00
CA ALA A 34 -4.94 7.64 -21.59
C ALA A 34 -5.36 6.17 -21.36
N PRO A 35 -4.74 5.45 -20.40
CA PRO A 35 -4.96 4.02 -20.23
C PRO A 35 -6.34 3.67 -19.67
N THR A 36 -6.81 2.47 -19.97
CA THR A 36 -7.89 1.78 -19.27
C THR A 36 -7.31 1.05 -18.06
N VAL A 37 -8.03 1.05 -16.93
CA VAL A 37 -7.56 0.47 -15.66
C VAL A 37 -8.56 -0.57 -15.15
N ALA A 38 -8.07 -1.74 -14.74
CA ALA A 38 -8.86 -2.72 -14.01
C ALA A 38 -8.25 -2.98 -12.62
N LEU A 39 -9.07 -3.07 -11.58
CA LEU A 39 -8.66 -3.47 -10.25
C LEU A 39 -9.35 -4.78 -9.86
N SER A 40 -8.55 -5.76 -9.45
CA SER A 40 -9.00 -7.04 -8.88
C SER A 40 -8.67 -7.08 -7.40
N ASN A 41 -9.69 -7.21 -6.55
CA ASN A 41 -9.58 -7.35 -5.11
C ASN A 41 -10.10 -8.71 -4.64
N ALA A 42 -9.29 -9.42 -3.86
CA ALA A 42 -9.58 -10.78 -3.41
C ALA A 42 -10.55 -10.87 -2.24
N PHE A 43 -10.76 -9.78 -1.50
CA PHE A 43 -11.50 -9.78 -0.25
C PHE A 43 -12.07 -8.40 0.08
N LEU A 44 -13.33 -8.33 0.50
CA LEU A 44 -13.98 -7.07 0.88
C LEU A 44 -14.54 -7.09 2.33
N GLY A 45 -14.20 -8.11 3.11
CA GLY A 45 -14.86 -8.41 4.37
C GLY A 45 -14.48 -7.51 5.55
N ASN A 46 -13.39 -6.71 5.48
CA ASN A 46 -12.98 -5.83 6.58
C ASN A 46 -13.04 -4.34 6.23
N ALA A 47 -12.92 -3.47 7.24
CA ALA A 47 -12.99 -2.02 7.08
C ALA A 47 -11.84 -1.49 6.20
N TRP A 48 -10.63 -2.04 6.35
CA TRP A 48 -9.47 -1.63 5.57
C TRP A 48 -9.71 -1.81 4.05
N ARG A 49 -10.22 -2.99 3.65
CA ARG A 49 -10.52 -3.28 2.24
C ARG A 49 -11.62 -2.39 1.67
N ARG A 50 -12.65 -2.09 2.47
CA ARG A 50 -13.69 -1.13 2.05
C ARG A 50 -13.14 0.27 1.88
N SER A 51 -12.34 0.77 2.84
CA SER A 51 -11.68 2.09 2.74
C SER A 51 -10.74 2.16 1.53
N MET A 52 -10.00 1.08 1.25
CA MET A 52 -9.12 0.99 0.09
C MET A 52 -9.90 1.11 -1.23
N ILE A 53 -11.00 0.38 -1.38
CA ILE A 53 -11.83 0.45 -2.60
C ILE A 53 -12.45 1.84 -2.75
N THR A 54 -13.01 2.41 -1.67
CA THR A 54 -13.59 3.77 -1.71
C THR A 54 -12.54 4.80 -2.13
N ALA A 55 -11.37 4.80 -1.50
CA ALA A 55 -10.29 5.72 -1.84
C ALA A 55 -9.82 5.55 -3.29
N PHE A 56 -9.71 4.30 -3.78
CA PHE A 56 -9.36 4.02 -5.16
C PHE A 56 -10.41 4.55 -6.14
N GLU A 57 -11.69 4.29 -5.92
CA GLU A 57 -12.78 4.75 -6.81
C GLU A 57 -12.86 6.27 -6.87
N GLU A 58 -12.68 6.98 -5.75
CA GLU A 58 -12.60 8.44 -5.69
C GLU A 58 -11.41 8.96 -6.52
N ALA A 59 -10.22 8.41 -6.29
CA ALA A 59 -9.01 8.81 -7.01
C ALA A 59 -9.08 8.47 -8.51
N ALA A 60 -9.60 7.30 -8.87
CA ALA A 60 -9.77 6.88 -10.26
C ALA A 60 -10.80 7.74 -11.00
N THR A 61 -11.91 8.11 -10.32
CA THR A 61 -12.89 9.05 -10.86
C THR A 61 -12.27 10.41 -11.15
N LYS A 62 -11.46 10.92 -10.22
CA LYS A 62 -10.73 12.17 -10.43
C LYS A 62 -9.69 12.03 -11.56
N ALA A 63 -8.91 10.95 -11.57
CA ALA A 63 -7.92 10.71 -12.63
C ALA A 63 -8.57 10.61 -14.01
N GLN A 64 -9.77 10.05 -14.12
CA GLN A 64 -10.55 10.01 -15.35
C GLN A 64 -11.01 11.42 -15.76
N ALA A 65 -11.53 12.20 -14.81
CA ALA A 65 -11.95 13.59 -15.09
C ALA A 65 -10.75 14.47 -15.53
N ASP A 66 -9.58 14.23 -14.96
CA ASP A 66 -8.32 14.93 -15.30
C ASP A 66 -7.69 14.40 -16.61
N GLY A 67 -8.22 13.34 -17.23
CA GLY A 67 -7.72 12.72 -18.46
C GLY A 67 -6.42 11.93 -18.28
N LEU A 68 -6.11 11.51 -17.06
CA LEU A 68 -4.97 10.64 -16.74
C LEU A 68 -5.25 9.19 -17.08
N ILE A 69 -6.52 8.76 -16.99
CA ILE A 69 -7.02 7.45 -17.44
C ILE A 69 -8.28 7.67 -18.30
N SER A 70 -8.58 6.72 -19.17
CA SER A 70 -9.78 6.79 -20.04
C SER A 70 -11.01 6.18 -19.35
N SER A 71 -10.81 5.09 -18.61
CA SER A 71 -11.86 4.42 -17.84
C SER A 71 -11.24 3.55 -16.75
N PHE A 72 -12.06 3.15 -15.78
CA PHE A 72 -11.67 2.15 -14.80
C PHE A 72 -12.83 1.20 -14.47
N GLN A 73 -12.47 0.01 -13.97
CA GLN A 73 -13.41 -0.95 -13.40
C GLN A 73 -12.83 -1.60 -12.15
N VAL A 74 -13.69 -1.90 -11.18
CA VAL A 74 -13.34 -2.59 -9.94
C VAL A 74 -14.10 -3.90 -9.87
N SER A 75 -13.38 -4.96 -9.54
CA SER A 75 -13.96 -6.27 -9.33
C SER A 75 -13.52 -6.83 -7.97
N ASN A 76 -14.50 -7.22 -7.15
CA ASN A 76 -14.27 -7.81 -5.84
C ASN A 76 -14.65 -9.29 -5.90
N ALA A 77 -13.76 -10.19 -5.47
CA ALA A 77 -14.09 -11.60 -5.36
C ALA A 77 -15.15 -11.80 -4.26
N PRO A 78 -16.15 -12.68 -4.48
CA PRO A 78 -17.28 -12.82 -3.56
C PRO A 78 -16.94 -13.57 -2.27
N GLY A 79 -15.85 -14.34 -2.27
CA GLY A 79 -15.47 -15.18 -1.14
C GLY A 79 -14.55 -14.53 -0.11
N GLU A 80 -14.17 -15.31 0.88
CA GLU A 80 -13.19 -14.89 1.89
C GLU A 80 -11.77 -15.22 1.43
N ASN A 81 -11.16 -14.32 0.65
CA ASN A 81 -9.77 -14.44 0.18
C ASN A 81 -9.49 -15.72 -0.65
N SER A 82 -10.38 -16.07 -1.57
CA SER A 82 -10.27 -17.26 -2.42
C SER A 82 -9.43 -16.98 -3.67
N ALA A 83 -8.27 -17.62 -3.78
CA ALA A 83 -7.43 -17.56 -4.99
C ALA A 83 -8.16 -18.11 -6.23
N THR A 84 -8.97 -19.16 -6.09
CA THR A 84 -9.73 -19.76 -7.19
C THR A 84 -10.75 -18.79 -7.77
N GLU A 85 -11.50 -18.09 -6.92
CA GLU A 85 -12.48 -17.09 -7.33
C GLU A 85 -11.80 -15.88 -7.96
N GLN A 86 -10.68 -15.43 -7.39
CA GLN A 86 -9.93 -14.33 -7.95
C GLN A 86 -9.29 -14.67 -9.31
N ILE A 87 -8.84 -15.90 -9.53
CA ILE A 87 -8.37 -16.36 -10.85
C ILE A 87 -9.49 -16.28 -11.89
N ALA A 88 -10.71 -16.70 -11.54
CA ALA A 88 -11.86 -16.57 -12.43
C ALA A 88 -12.19 -15.11 -12.74
N GLN A 89 -12.16 -14.26 -11.74
CA GLN A 89 -12.33 -12.81 -11.86
C GLN A 89 -11.26 -12.18 -12.78
N LEU A 90 -9.99 -12.49 -12.55
CA LEU A 90 -8.88 -11.98 -13.37
C LEU A 90 -9.04 -12.39 -14.83
N LYS A 91 -9.41 -13.65 -15.10
CA LYS A 91 -9.67 -14.11 -16.48
C LYS A 91 -10.80 -13.34 -17.15
N ALA A 92 -11.84 -12.97 -16.40
CA ALA A 92 -12.93 -12.14 -16.94
C ALA A 92 -12.43 -10.72 -17.26
N LEU A 93 -11.66 -10.10 -16.37
CA LEU A 93 -11.07 -8.78 -16.60
C LEU A 93 -10.12 -8.74 -17.81
N LEU A 94 -9.37 -9.80 -18.04
CA LEU A 94 -8.45 -9.90 -19.19
C LEU A 94 -9.16 -9.99 -20.55
N LEU A 95 -10.45 -10.36 -20.59
CA LEU A 95 -11.24 -10.32 -21.85
C LEU A 95 -11.42 -8.89 -22.36
N ASP A 96 -11.48 -7.91 -21.45
CA ASP A 96 -11.61 -6.48 -21.78
C ASP A 96 -10.27 -5.83 -22.16
N GLN A 97 -9.15 -6.56 -22.05
CA GLN A 97 -7.78 -6.12 -22.39
C GLN A 97 -7.44 -4.75 -21.79
N PRO A 98 -7.49 -4.56 -20.46
CA PRO A 98 -7.13 -3.30 -19.85
C PRO A 98 -5.64 -2.99 -20.11
N ASP A 99 -5.27 -1.70 -20.18
CA ASP A 99 -3.86 -1.30 -20.30
C ASP A 99 -3.11 -1.49 -18.97
N ILE A 100 -3.83 -1.35 -17.85
CA ILE A 100 -3.31 -1.47 -16.48
C ILE A 100 -4.19 -2.44 -15.68
N LEU A 101 -3.55 -3.40 -15.02
CA LEU A 101 -4.19 -4.34 -14.09
C LEU A 101 -3.59 -4.17 -12.68
N LEU A 102 -4.41 -3.66 -11.76
CA LEU A 102 -4.06 -3.55 -10.34
C LEU A 102 -4.63 -4.75 -9.59
N VAL A 103 -3.82 -5.38 -8.76
CA VAL A 103 -4.23 -6.63 -8.08
C VAL A 103 -3.89 -6.56 -6.59
N ASN A 104 -4.90 -6.73 -5.75
CA ASN A 104 -4.72 -7.07 -4.35
C ASN A 104 -4.95 -8.58 -4.20
N PRO A 105 -3.89 -9.41 -4.15
CA PRO A 105 -4.00 -10.84 -4.38
C PRO A 105 -4.40 -11.64 -3.14
N ALA A 106 -5.18 -12.70 -3.35
CA ALA A 106 -5.48 -13.70 -2.33
C ALA A 106 -4.28 -14.58 -1.95
N SER A 107 -3.30 -14.67 -2.83
CA SER A 107 -2.12 -15.52 -2.66
C SER A 107 -0.91 -14.92 -3.38
N PRO A 108 0.30 -15.03 -2.81
CA PRO A 108 1.52 -14.49 -3.43
C PRO A 108 1.94 -15.19 -4.71
N THR A 109 1.47 -16.43 -4.95
CA THR A 109 1.95 -17.28 -6.05
C THR A 109 0.85 -17.92 -6.88
N ALA A 110 -0.33 -18.22 -6.29
CA ALA A 110 -1.39 -18.95 -6.97
C ALA A 110 -1.95 -18.21 -8.22
N LEU A 111 -1.85 -16.88 -8.23
CA LEU A 111 -2.34 -16.05 -9.34
C LEU A 111 -1.31 -15.88 -10.46
N ASN A 112 -0.04 -16.22 -10.22
CA ASN A 112 1.06 -15.95 -11.15
C ASN A 112 0.82 -16.43 -12.59
N PRO A 113 0.27 -17.63 -12.86
CA PRO A 113 0.02 -18.04 -14.25
C PRO A 113 -0.95 -17.12 -14.98
N THR A 114 -1.95 -16.57 -14.28
CA THR A 114 -2.93 -15.65 -14.87
C THR A 114 -2.35 -14.25 -15.02
N LEU A 115 -1.56 -13.79 -14.05
CA LEU A 115 -0.88 -12.51 -14.12
C LEU A 115 0.23 -12.50 -15.18
N GLN A 116 0.92 -13.63 -15.40
CA GLN A 116 1.87 -13.79 -16.50
C GLN A 116 1.18 -13.62 -17.86
N GLN A 117 -0.02 -14.18 -18.03
CA GLN A 117 -0.81 -13.97 -19.26
C GLN A 117 -1.12 -12.48 -19.49
N ALA A 118 -1.39 -11.70 -18.43
CA ALA A 118 -1.57 -10.26 -18.55
C ALA A 118 -0.28 -9.58 -19.02
N CYS A 119 0.86 -9.91 -18.41
CA CYS A 119 2.17 -9.39 -18.81
C CYS A 119 2.51 -9.73 -20.27
N ASP A 120 2.24 -10.97 -20.71
CA ASP A 120 2.50 -11.43 -22.07
C ASP A 120 1.63 -10.69 -23.12
N GLN A 121 0.49 -10.15 -22.68
CA GLN A 121 -0.36 -9.26 -23.49
C GLN A 121 0.09 -7.80 -23.48
N GLY A 122 1.16 -7.47 -22.77
CA GLY A 122 1.67 -6.10 -22.64
C GLY A 122 0.91 -5.22 -21.65
N ILE A 123 0.06 -5.82 -20.81
CA ILE A 123 -0.66 -5.12 -19.74
C ILE A 123 0.31 -4.79 -18.60
N VAL A 124 0.28 -3.56 -18.11
CA VAL A 124 1.02 -3.16 -16.91
C VAL A 124 0.37 -3.82 -15.69
N VAL A 125 1.06 -4.77 -15.05
CA VAL A 125 0.58 -5.46 -13.86
C VAL A 125 1.23 -4.85 -12.61
N ALA A 126 0.41 -4.35 -11.68
CA ALA A 126 0.86 -3.88 -10.37
C ALA A 126 0.11 -4.61 -9.25
N VAL A 127 0.86 -5.35 -8.44
CA VAL A 127 0.37 -6.00 -7.22
C VAL A 127 0.52 -5.02 -6.06
N PHE A 128 -0.51 -4.86 -5.24
CA PHE A 128 -0.45 -3.95 -4.10
C PHE A 128 -0.97 -4.62 -2.81
N ASP A 129 -0.60 -4.05 -1.65
CA ASP A 129 -0.90 -4.58 -0.31
C ASP A 129 -0.50 -6.06 -0.17
N SER A 130 0.54 -6.46 -0.87
CA SER A 130 0.98 -7.84 -0.96
C SER A 130 2.33 -7.93 -1.66
N SER A 131 2.79 -9.17 -1.86
CA SER A 131 3.98 -9.50 -2.64
C SER A 131 3.67 -10.55 -3.69
N THR A 132 4.55 -10.67 -4.68
CA THR A 132 4.59 -11.75 -5.68
C THR A 132 6.03 -11.97 -6.13
N ASP A 133 6.36 -13.19 -6.50
CA ASP A 133 7.65 -13.55 -7.13
C ASP A 133 7.62 -13.37 -8.65
N LEU A 134 6.48 -13.02 -9.25
CA LEU A 134 6.31 -12.79 -10.68
C LEU A 134 7.14 -11.59 -11.15
N GLU A 135 8.18 -11.84 -11.96
CA GLU A 135 9.18 -10.82 -12.34
C GLU A 135 8.61 -9.63 -13.13
N CYS A 136 7.60 -9.86 -13.96
CA CYS A 136 6.99 -8.82 -14.78
C CYS A 136 6.04 -7.91 -14.00
N ALA A 137 5.63 -8.29 -12.79
CA ALA A 137 4.73 -7.48 -11.97
C ALA A 137 5.51 -6.47 -11.12
N TYR A 138 4.98 -5.27 -11.03
CA TYR A 138 5.42 -4.26 -10.06
C TYR A 138 4.72 -4.48 -8.73
N ILE A 139 5.40 -4.13 -7.65
CA ILE A 139 4.90 -4.30 -6.29
C ILE A 139 4.81 -2.93 -5.63
N VAL A 140 3.61 -2.56 -5.19
CA VAL A 140 3.35 -1.35 -4.41
C VAL A 140 2.80 -1.78 -3.06
N THR A 141 3.62 -1.75 -2.03
CA THR A 141 3.28 -2.38 -0.76
C THR A 141 3.62 -1.51 0.45
N ASN A 142 3.13 -1.87 1.61
CA ASN A 142 3.59 -1.29 2.88
C ASN A 142 4.76 -2.11 3.43
N SER A 143 5.48 -1.50 4.36
CA SER A 143 6.39 -2.24 5.23
C SER A 143 5.58 -2.97 6.31
N PHE A 144 5.10 -4.18 5.99
CA PHE A 144 4.39 -5.03 6.96
C PHE A 144 5.29 -5.40 8.13
N GLY A 145 6.59 -5.59 7.86
CA GLY A 145 7.59 -5.80 8.89
C GLY A 145 7.70 -4.61 9.85
N ASP A 146 7.71 -3.37 9.34
CA ASP A 146 7.73 -2.18 10.19
C ASP A 146 6.42 -1.99 10.96
N TRP A 147 5.27 -2.26 10.33
CA TRP A 147 4.00 -2.23 11.04
C TRP A 147 3.98 -3.24 12.19
N ALA A 148 4.33 -4.50 11.93
CA ALA A 148 4.42 -5.54 12.97
C ALA A 148 5.41 -5.17 14.07
N ARG A 149 6.58 -4.63 13.70
CA ARG A 149 7.59 -4.19 14.65
C ARG A 149 7.09 -3.05 15.54
N LEU A 150 6.47 -2.03 14.96
CA LEU A 150 5.96 -0.88 15.70
C LEU A 150 4.84 -1.27 16.66
N SER A 151 3.86 -2.07 16.20
CA SER A 151 2.75 -2.51 17.04
C SER A 151 3.19 -3.46 18.14
N THR A 152 4.06 -4.43 17.83
CA THR A 152 4.55 -5.41 18.80
C THR A 152 5.46 -4.75 19.84
N GLN A 153 6.38 -3.88 19.41
CA GLN A 153 7.27 -3.17 20.33
C GLN A 153 6.48 -2.26 21.27
N ALA A 154 5.46 -1.55 20.77
CA ALA A 154 4.60 -0.73 21.63
C ALA A 154 3.88 -1.57 22.70
N VAL A 155 3.40 -2.76 22.37
CA VAL A 155 2.81 -3.67 23.35
C VAL A 155 3.85 -4.14 24.36
N ILE A 156 5.04 -4.57 23.93
CA ILE A 156 6.14 -4.98 24.82
C ILE A 156 6.52 -3.86 25.78
N ASP A 157 6.71 -2.64 25.28
CA ASP A 157 7.08 -1.47 26.06
C ASP A 157 5.97 -1.07 27.04
N GLY A 158 4.71 -1.09 26.57
CA GLY A 158 3.53 -0.77 27.38
C GLY A 158 3.29 -1.70 28.55
N ILE A 159 3.65 -2.98 28.41
CA ILE A 159 3.61 -3.95 29.52
C ILE A 159 4.91 -3.98 30.35
N GLY A 160 5.86 -3.08 30.09
CA GLY A 160 7.14 -3.01 30.79
C GLY A 160 8.09 -4.17 30.50
N GLY A 161 8.00 -4.78 29.31
CA GLY A 161 8.87 -5.89 28.87
C GLY A 161 8.64 -7.23 29.56
N LYS A 162 7.56 -7.38 30.30
CA LYS A 162 7.22 -8.60 31.06
C LYS A 162 5.71 -8.78 31.16
N GLY A 163 5.22 -10.00 30.97
CA GLY A 163 3.79 -10.32 31.09
C GLY A 163 3.34 -11.37 30.07
N ASN A 164 2.04 -11.54 29.97
CA ASN A 164 1.43 -12.48 29.06
C ASN A 164 0.76 -11.75 27.90
N VAL A 165 0.99 -12.25 26.69
CA VAL A 165 0.37 -11.68 25.48
C VAL A 165 -0.40 -12.75 24.70
N VAL A 166 -1.44 -12.29 24.00
CA VAL A 166 -2.12 -13.07 22.97
C VAL A 166 -1.70 -12.50 21.62
N ILE A 167 -1.44 -13.37 20.65
CA ILE A 167 -1.21 -12.96 19.26
C ILE A 167 -2.53 -13.05 18.50
N ALA A 168 -3.02 -11.91 18.02
CA ALA A 168 -4.17 -11.79 17.13
C ALA A 168 -3.65 -11.77 15.68
N ARG A 169 -3.83 -12.88 14.97
CA ARG A 169 -3.28 -13.08 13.61
C ARG A 169 -4.23 -12.55 12.55
N GLY A 170 -3.66 -12.09 11.42
CA GLY A 170 -4.39 -11.52 10.31
C GLY A 170 -5.18 -12.53 9.46
N VAL A 171 -5.33 -12.23 8.16
CA VAL A 171 -6.00 -13.12 7.20
C VAL A 171 -5.12 -14.31 6.92
N GLN A 172 -5.55 -15.48 7.36
CA GLN A 172 -4.75 -16.72 7.29
C GLN A 172 -4.18 -16.97 5.88
N GLY A 173 -2.87 -17.15 5.81
CA GLY A 173 -2.14 -17.49 4.58
C GLY A 173 -1.94 -16.33 3.61
N SER A 174 -2.36 -15.11 3.96
CA SER A 174 -2.03 -13.93 3.16
C SER A 174 -0.58 -13.51 3.36
N PRO A 175 0.09 -12.91 2.34
CA PRO A 175 1.46 -12.47 2.48
C PRO A 175 1.69 -11.50 3.65
N PRO A 176 0.82 -10.48 3.88
CA PRO A 176 0.94 -9.62 5.05
C PRO A 176 0.93 -10.38 6.38
N GLU A 177 0.02 -11.35 6.54
CA GLU A 177 -0.09 -12.14 7.76
C GLU A 177 1.18 -12.96 8.02
N ILE A 178 1.72 -13.62 7.00
CA ILE A 178 2.94 -14.44 7.11
C ILE A 178 4.13 -13.56 7.52
N GLU A 179 4.31 -12.41 6.88
CA GLU A 179 5.41 -11.49 7.17
C GLU A 179 5.28 -10.88 8.59
N MET A 180 4.09 -10.40 8.94
CA MET A 180 3.84 -9.81 10.26
C MET A 180 4.07 -10.84 11.38
N TYR A 181 3.55 -12.04 11.24
CA TYR A 181 3.71 -13.10 12.25
C TYR A 181 5.18 -13.47 12.45
N ALA A 182 5.96 -13.54 11.39
CA ALA A 182 7.40 -13.79 11.49
C ALA A 182 8.13 -12.71 12.31
N VAL A 183 7.81 -11.43 12.09
CA VAL A 183 8.39 -10.30 12.85
C VAL A 183 7.89 -10.30 14.30
N GLN A 184 6.61 -10.54 14.54
CA GLN A 184 6.03 -10.59 15.87
C GLN A 184 6.71 -11.67 16.72
N THR A 185 6.82 -12.88 16.18
CA THR A 185 7.44 -14.02 16.89
C THR A 185 8.94 -13.80 17.09
N ASP A 186 9.66 -13.21 16.13
CA ASP A 186 11.08 -12.86 16.31
C ASP A 186 11.27 -11.87 17.46
N LEU A 187 10.48 -10.79 17.51
CA LEU A 187 10.54 -9.81 18.60
C LEU A 187 10.19 -10.42 19.97
N LEU A 188 9.12 -11.20 20.04
CA LEU A 188 8.73 -11.86 21.29
C LEU A 188 9.79 -12.86 21.75
N SER A 189 10.46 -13.57 20.85
CA SER A 189 11.56 -14.49 21.20
C SER A 189 12.77 -13.78 21.84
N LYS A 190 12.98 -12.49 21.50
CA LYS A 190 14.04 -11.65 22.08
C LYS A 190 13.65 -11.05 23.43
N ASN A 191 12.40 -11.18 23.84
CA ASN A 191 11.85 -10.69 25.11
C ASN A 191 11.31 -11.88 25.96
N PRO A 192 12.18 -12.71 26.54
CA PRO A 192 11.81 -13.99 27.15
C PRO A 192 10.89 -13.86 28.38
N ASP A 193 10.79 -12.68 29.00
CA ASP A 193 9.86 -12.39 30.07
C ASP A 193 8.43 -12.08 29.59
N VAL A 194 8.25 -11.87 28.27
CA VAL A 194 6.94 -11.76 27.61
C VAL A 194 6.52 -13.14 27.07
N LYS A 195 5.42 -13.67 27.58
CA LYS A 195 4.96 -15.03 27.27
C LYS A 195 3.74 -15.02 26.37
N VAL A 196 3.79 -15.74 25.26
CA VAL A 196 2.63 -15.98 24.40
C VAL A 196 1.75 -17.04 25.07
N VAL A 197 0.53 -16.67 25.46
CA VAL A 197 -0.44 -17.54 26.13
C VAL A 197 -1.61 -17.96 25.26
N GLY A 198 -1.67 -17.43 24.02
CA GLY A 198 -2.68 -17.78 23.01
C GLY A 198 -2.41 -17.18 21.67
N GLU A 199 -2.91 -17.81 20.62
CA GLU A 199 -2.89 -17.33 19.24
C GLU A 199 -4.26 -17.52 18.60
N LEU A 200 -4.79 -16.49 17.95
CA LEU A 200 -6.14 -16.46 17.39
C LEU A 200 -6.11 -15.81 16.01
N PHE A 201 -6.79 -16.39 15.01
CA PHE A 201 -7.00 -15.73 13.74
C PHE A 201 -8.18 -14.76 13.85
N THR A 202 -7.93 -13.49 13.63
CA THR A 202 -8.87 -12.38 13.79
C THR A 202 -9.14 -11.63 12.49
N PHE A 203 -8.42 -11.98 11.42
CA PHE A 203 -8.55 -11.39 10.08
C PHE A 203 -8.28 -9.89 10.04
N CYS A 204 -7.55 -9.33 11.00
CA CYS A 204 -7.40 -7.89 11.20
C CYS A 204 -8.77 -7.18 11.33
N ASP A 205 -9.74 -7.84 11.92
CA ASP A 205 -11.11 -7.34 12.10
C ASP A 205 -11.48 -7.29 13.58
N SER A 206 -11.96 -6.14 14.06
CA SER A 206 -12.27 -5.91 15.46
C SER A 206 -13.41 -6.78 15.97
N ALA A 207 -14.44 -7.06 15.15
CA ALA A 207 -15.57 -7.89 15.58
C ALA A 207 -15.15 -9.37 15.70
N LYS A 208 -14.37 -9.86 14.73
CA LYS A 208 -13.80 -11.22 14.80
C LYS A 208 -12.83 -11.37 15.96
N ALA A 209 -12.04 -10.35 16.28
CA ALA A 209 -11.16 -10.34 17.45
C ALA A 209 -11.95 -10.41 18.76
N GLN A 210 -13.02 -9.63 18.87
CA GLN A 210 -13.91 -9.67 20.04
C GLN A 210 -14.53 -11.06 20.21
N GLU A 211 -15.08 -11.64 19.16
CA GLU A 211 -15.68 -12.98 19.17
C GLU A 211 -14.66 -14.05 19.59
N ALA A 212 -13.49 -14.08 18.92
CA ALA A 212 -12.44 -15.05 19.18
C ALA A 212 -11.90 -14.96 20.61
N LEU A 213 -11.67 -13.74 21.11
CA LEU A 213 -11.21 -13.52 22.48
C LEU A 213 -12.28 -13.93 23.49
N LEU A 214 -13.54 -13.53 23.32
CA LEU A 214 -14.63 -13.93 24.24
C LEU A 214 -14.79 -15.44 24.32
N SER A 215 -14.56 -16.17 23.24
CA SER A 215 -14.65 -17.65 23.23
C SER A 215 -13.54 -18.33 24.01
N THR A 216 -12.40 -17.66 24.21
CA THR A 216 -11.19 -18.25 24.81
C THR A 216 -10.78 -17.62 26.14
N ILE A 217 -11.19 -16.39 26.42
CA ILE A 217 -10.70 -15.56 27.53
C ILE A 217 -10.85 -16.20 28.89
N ALA A 218 -11.90 -17.01 29.11
CA ALA A 218 -12.13 -17.71 30.36
C ALA A 218 -11.06 -18.78 30.67
N SER A 219 -10.39 -19.31 29.63
CA SER A 219 -9.32 -20.32 29.78
C SER A 219 -7.92 -19.71 29.80
N LEU A 220 -7.78 -18.42 29.44
CA LEU A 220 -6.50 -17.74 29.43
C LEU A 220 -6.12 -17.28 30.86
N PRO A 221 -4.82 -17.27 31.20
CA PRO A 221 -4.34 -16.62 32.42
C PRO A 221 -4.60 -15.10 32.31
N GLU A 222 -4.06 -14.33 33.25
CA GLU A 222 -3.96 -12.87 33.07
C GLU A 222 -3.26 -12.54 31.74
N VAL A 223 -3.79 -11.57 30.99
CA VAL A 223 -3.27 -11.15 29.71
C VAL A 223 -3.00 -9.65 29.77
N ASP A 224 -1.74 -9.27 29.63
CA ASP A 224 -1.26 -7.90 29.78
C ASP A 224 -1.28 -7.15 28.44
N GLY A 225 -1.19 -7.90 27.32
CA GLY A 225 -1.18 -7.30 25.98
C GLY A 225 -1.78 -8.19 24.91
N VAL A 226 -2.25 -7.54 23.81
CA VAL A 226 -2.66 -8.23 22.58
C VAL A 226 -1.84 -7.67 21.43
N VAL A 227 -1.00 -8.53 20.87
CA VAL A 227 -0.18 -8.23 19.68
C VAL A 227 -0.97 -8.59 18.45
N GLY A 228 -1.16 -7.65 17.53
CA GLY A 228 -1.97 -7.90 16.33
C GLY A 228 -1.76 -6.88 15.24
N CYS A 229 -2.69 -6.86 14.29
CA CYS A 229 -2.71 -5.97 13.14
C CYS A 229 -3.77 -4.85 13.25
N GLY A 230 -4.12 -4.40 14.48
CA GLY A 230 -5.01 -3.26 14.68
C GLY A 230 -6.39 -3.61 15.25
N GLU A 231 -6.60 -4.82 15.76
CA GLU A 231 -7.87 -5.26 16.35
C GLU A 231 -8.14 -4.71 17.77
N GLY A 232 -7.34 -3.76 18.23
CA GLY A 232 -7.37 -3.27 19.61
C GLY A 232 -8.76 -2.90 20.12
N LEU A 233 -9.62 -2.31 19.28
CA LEU A 233 -11.00 -2.01 19.65
C LEU A 233 -11.76 -3.28 20.10
N GLY A 234 -11.76 -4.31 19.27
CA GLY A 234 -12.45 -5.57 19.61
C GLY A 234 -11.81 -6.31 20.78
N ALA A 235 -10.47 -6.27 20.87
CA ALA A 235 -9.75 -6.85 22.00
C ALA A 235 -10.14 -6.17 23.32
N VAL A 236 -10.09 -4.84 23.40
CA VAL A 236 -10.49 -4.12 24.62
C VAL A 236 -11.94 -4.38 24.98
N GLN A 237 -12.86 -4.38 24.01
CA GLN A 237 -14.27 -4.68 24.25
C GLN A 237 -14.50 -6.11 24.79
N ALA A 238 -13.73 -7.09 24.32
CA ALA A 238 -13.79 -8.46 24.85
C ALA A 238 -13.38 -8.51 26.34
N PHE A 239 -12.29 -7.83 26.70
CA PHE A 239 -11.81 -7.76 28.07
C PHE A 239 -12.77 -7.01 28.99
N GLN A 240 -13.33 -5.88 28.53
CA GLN A 240 -14.40 -5.16 29.26
C GLN A 240 -15.62 -6.05 29.49
N THR A 241 -16.08 -6.77 28.47
CA THR A 241 -17.22 -7.69 28.57
C THR A 241 -16.97 -8.82 29.54
N ALA A 242 -15.74 -9.33 29.59
CA ALA A 242 -15.32 -10.38 30.51
C ALA A 242 -15.02 -9.89 31.94
N GLY A 243 -15.07 -8.57 32.20
CA GLY A 243 -14.73 -7.96 33.48
C GLY A 243 -13.27 -8.14 33.86
N ARG A 244 -12.36 -8.17 32.88
CA ARG A 244 -10.90 -8.30 33.06
C ARG A 244 -10.18 -6.97 32.87
N ASP A 245 -8.98 -6.86 33.40
CA ASP A 245 -8.11 -5.72 33.20
C ASP A 245 -7.82 -5.52 31.71
N LEU A 246 -7.73 -4.26 31.29
CA LEU A 246 -7.56 -3.93 29.88
C LEU A 246 -6.13 -4.20 29.42
N PRO A 247 -5.93 -4.93 28.30
CA PRO A 247 -4.62 -5.19 27.77
C PRO A 247 -4.06 -3.97 27.03
N VAL A 248 -2.74 -3.87 26.93
CA VAL A 248 -2.08 -2.98 25.99
C VAL A 248 -2.29 -3.52 24.57
N VAL A 249 -2.73 -2.66 23.64
CA VAL A 249 -3.12 -3.07 22.29
C VAL A 249 -2.60 -2.12 21.22
N ALA A 250 -2.56 -2.60 19.98
CA ALA A 250 -2.52 -1.75 18.80
C ALA A 250 -3.94 -1.60 18.22
N PHE A 251 -4.43 -0.37 18.12
CA PHE A 251 -5.68 -0.05 17.45
C PHE A 251 -5.49 0.09 15.95
N ALA A 252 -6.50 -0.28 15.15
CA ALA A 252 -6.63 0.26 13.81
C ALA A 252 -6.95 1.76 13.92
N PRO A 253 -6.33 2.63 13.12
CA PRO A 253 -6.62 4.06 13.15
C PRO A 253 -7.94 4.37 12.40
N SER A 254 -9.05 3.69 12.76
CA SER A 254 -10.39 4.04 12.31
C SER A 254 -10.96 5.16 13.19
N GLY A 255 -11.87 5.97 12.63
CA GLY A 255 -12.49 7.04 13.42
C GLY A 255 -13.14 6.52 14.69
N ARG A 256 -13.83 5.38 14.62
CA ARG A 256 -14.45 4.72 15.78
C ARG A 256 -13.42 4.26 16.81
N ALA A 257 -12.35 3.59 16.38
CA ALA A 257 -11.33 3.09 17.31
C ALA A 257 -10.53 4.23 17.95
N LEU A 258 -10.23 5.29 17.19
CA LEU A 258 -9.55 6.47 17.71
C LEU A 258 -10.40 7.23 18.74
N LYS A 259 -11.71 7.39 18.50
CA LYS A 259 -12.65 7.98 19.46
C LYS A 259 -12.73 7.15 20.74
N PHE A 260 -12.93 5.82 20.58
CA PHE A 260 -12.97 4.88 21.69
C PHE A 260 -11.70 4.95 22.55
N TRP A 261 -10.53 4.95 21.92
CA TRP A 261 -9.25 5.12 22.60
C TRP A 261 -9.14 6.50 23.29
N GLY A 262 -9.59 7.57 22.61
CA GLY A 262 -9.61 8.94 23.15
C GLY A 262 -10.50 9.11 24.38
N GLU A 263 -11.53 8.29 24.53
CA GLU A 263 -12.42 8.24 25.70
C GLU A 263 -11.79 7.50 26.91
N GLY A 264 -10.54 7.08 26.82
CA GLY A 264 -9.82 6.40 27.89
C GLY A 264 -10.01 4.86 27.91
N ASN A 265 -10.55 4.28 26.85
CA ASN A 265 -10.75 2.84 26.73
C ASN A 265 -9.52 2.10 26.22
N GLY A 266 -8.32 2.49 26.57
CA GLY A 266 -7.07 1.82 26.20
C GLY A 266 -6.14 1.78 27.41
N ALA A 267 -5.43 0.68 27.60
CA ALA A 267 -4.37 0.64 28.60
C ALA A 267 -3.24 1.61 28.21
N PRO A 268 -2.56 2.24 29.20
CA PRO A 268 -1.38 3.07 28.93
C PRO A 268 -0.35 2.30 28.09
N GLY A 269 0.22 2.95 27.06
CA GLY A 269 1.16 2.31 26.14
C GLY A 269 0.50 1.74 24.88
N SER A 270 -0.83 1.74 24.78
CA SER A 270 -1.51 1.40 23.53
C SER A 270 -1.18 2.42 22.42
N VAL A 271 -1.22 1.98 21.16
CA VAL A 271 -0.85 2.77 19.98
C VAL A 271 -1.90 2.54 18.88
N ALA A 272 -1.99 3.44 17.90
CA ALA A 272 -2.72 3.14 16.68
C ALA A 272 -1.76 3.12 15.50
N VAL A 273 -1.68 1.98 14.80
CA VAL A 273 -0.79 1.77 13.66
C VAL A 273 -1.39 0.75 12.70
N MET A 274 -1.34 1.06 11.39
CA MET A 274 -1.84 0.17 10.37
C MET A 274 -1.22 0.49 9.00
N SER A 275 -1.22 -0.47 8.09
CA SER A 275 -0.95 -0.19 6.68
C SER A 275 -1.95 0.81 6.13
N ASP A 276 -1.49 1.66 5.21
CA ASP A 276 -2.34 2.70 4.62
C ASP A 276 -3.28 2.09 3.56
N PRO A 277 -4.61 2.20 3.69
CA PRO A 277 -5.54 1.74 2.65
C PRO A 277 -5.42 2.54 1.34
N GLY A 278 -4.80 3.71 1.34
CA GLY A 278 -4.48 4.48 0.14
C GLY A 278 -3.49 3.82 -0.81
N GLN A 279 -2.97 2.63 -0.49
CA GLN A 279 -2.08 1.87 -1.38
C GLN A 279 -2.70 1.58 -2.75
N GLY A 280 -4.02 1.36 -2.84
CA GLY A 280 -4.71 1.19 -4.13
C GLY A 280 -4.57 2.43 -5.01
N VAL A 281 -4.63 3.62 -4.41
CA VAL A 281 -4.39 4.91 -5.09
C VAL A 281 -2.93 5.07 -5.47
N ALA A 282 -2.02 4.71 -4.57
CA ALA A 282 -0.58 4.75 -4.85
C ALA A 282 -0.22 3.81 -6.01
N ALA A 283 -0.80 2.61 -6.05
CA ALA A 283 -0.63 1.65 -7.15
C ALA A 283 -1.17 2.20 -8.48
N LEU A 284 -2.32 2.89 -8.48
CA LEU A 284 -2.87 3.53 -9.66
C LEU A 284 -1.88 4.52 -10.27
N PHE A 285 -1.39 5.47 -9.48
CA PHE A 285 -0.48 6.49 -9.97
C PHE A 285 0.91 5.93 -10.34
N ALA A 286 1.42 4.95 -9.61
CA ALA A 286 2.64 4.24 -9.98
C ALA A 286 2.48 3.51 -11.32
N ALA A 287 1.35 2.81 -11.54
CA ALA A 287 1.08 2.10 -12.78
C ALA A 287 0.87 3.05 -13.98
N ILE A 288 0.26 4.22 -13.78
CA ILE A 288 0.19 5.28 -14.81
C ILE A 288 1.60 5.75 -15.21
N ASN A 289 2.51 5.92 -14.24
CA ASN A 289 3.91 6.27 -14.54
C ASN A 289 4.58 5.20 -15.40
N ILE A 290 4.43 3.93 -15.04
CA ILE A 290 4.98 2.79 -15.81
C ILE A 290 4.39 2.77 -17.23
N TYR A 291 3.07 2.90 -17.34
CA TYR A 291 2.38 2.95 -18.63
C TYR A 291 2.92 4.07 -19.52
N ASN A 292 3.26 5.22 -18.95
CA ASN A 292 3.86 6.35 -19.65
C ASN A 292 5.37 6.21 -19.89
N GLY A 293 5.97 5.04 -19.59
CA GLY A 293 7.36 4.74 -19.85
C GLY A 293 8.34 5.26 -18.79
N GLN A 294 7.87 5.67 -17.61
CA GLN A 294 8.75 6.02 -16.50
C GLN A 294 9.33 4.76 -15.86
N GLU A 295 10.62 4.74 -15.64
CA GLU A 295 11.28 3.68 -14.88
C GLU A 295 11.05 3.91 -13.38
N ILE A 296 10.50 2.91 -12.71
CA ILE A 296 10.31 2.89 -11.26
C ILE A 296 10.91 1.60 -10.68
N PRO A 297 11.24 1.57 -9.38
CA PRO A 297 11.63 0.33 -8.74
C PRO A 297 10.55 -0.74 -8.90
N ARG A 298 10.96 -1.99 -9.14
CA ARG A 298 10.00 -3.11 -9.19
C ARG A 298 9.18 -3.21 -7.91
N THR A 299 9.80 -2.92 -6.77
CA THR A 299 9.12 -2.86 -5.47
C THR A 299 9.22 -1.46 -4.91
N THR A 300 8.08 -0.88 -4.59
CA THR A 300 7.95 0.40 -3.90
C THR A 300 7.27 0.18 -2.56
N ILE A 301 7.92 0.61 -1.49
CA ILE A 301 7.46 0.45 -0.11
C ILE A 301 6.96 1.79 0.40
N PHE A 302 5.77 1.78 1.02
CA PHE A 302 5.14 2.90 1.67
C PHE A 302 5.15 2.70 3.20
N PRO A 303 5.26 3.78 4.00
CA PRO A 303 5.24 3.65 5.44
C PRO A 303 3.83 3.32 5.96
N PRO A 304 3.70 2.66 7.11
CA PRO A 304 2.42 2.52 7.79
C PRO A 304 1.92 3.88 8.32
N VAL A 305 0.61 4.01 8.48
CA VAL A 305 0.00 5.12 9.22
C VAL A 305 0.20 4.88 10.71
N VAL A 306 0.81 5.84 11.39
CA VAL A 306 0.98 5.82 12.84
C VAL A 306 0.27 7.04 13.43
N VAL A 307 -0.62 6.80 14.38
CA VAL A 307 -1.32 7.85 15.11
C VAL A 307 -0.82 7.85 16.54
N SER A 308 -0.12 8.93 16.90
CA SER A 308 0.33 9.20 18.26
C SER A 308 -0.76 9.87 19.09
N ASP A 309 -0.63 9.85 20.42
CA ASP A 309 -1.59 10.47 21.33
C ASP A 309 -1.83 11.96 21.04
N ASP A 310 -0.77 12.71 20.74
CA ASP A 310 -0.84 14.15 20.46
C ASP A 310 -1.47 14.48 19.10
N ALA A 311 -1.44 13.54 18.15
CA ALA A 311 -2.08 13.68 16.83
C ALA A 311 -3.50 13.12 16.78
N ARG A 312 -3.91 12.28 17.75
CA ARG A 312 -5.16 11.52 17.74
C ARG A 312 -6.39 12.38 17.46
N ASP A 313 -6.55 13.50 18.13
CA ASP A 313 -7.73 14.36 18.00
C ASP A 313 -7.88 14.94 16.58
N LYS A 314 -6.76 15.23 15.92
CA LYS A 314 -6.75 15.69 14.53
C LYS A 314 -7.22 14.58 13.57
N TRP A 315 -6.78 13.34 13.83
CA TRP A 315 -7.20 12.20 13.05
C TRP A 315 -8.69 11.87 13.26
N ILE A 316 -9.16 11.94 14.52
CA ILE A 316 -10.60 11.80 14.84
C ILE A 316 -11.47 12.78 14.05
N ALA A 317 -11.00 14.03 13.89
CA ALA A 317 -11.71 15.05 13.13
C ALA A 317 -11.70 14.82 11.61
N ALA A 318 -10.72 14.07 11.09
CA ALA A 318 -10.48 13.85 9.67
C ALA A 318 -11.04 12.53 9.14
N VAL A 319 -11.31 11.54 10.02
CA VAL A 319 -11.63 10.15 9.63
C VAL A 319 -13.05 9.81 10.06
N GLY A 320 -13.86 9.30 9.15
CA GLY A 320 -15.21 8.80 9.45
C GLY A 320 -15.18 7.57 10.35
N ASP A 321 -16.26 7.30 11.08
CA ASP A 321 -16.32 6.23 12.08
C ASP A 321 -15.92 4.84 11.53
N ASP A 322 -16.37 4.53 10.31
CA ASP A 322 -16.13 3.25 9.65
C ASP A 322 -14.98 3.29 8.62
N GLU A 323 -14.27 4.43 8.54
CA GLU A 323 -13.11 4.62 7.68
C GLU A 323 -11.82 4.35 8.44
N ILE A 324 -10.81 3.86 7.73
CA ILE A 324 -9.44 3.76 8.23
C ILE A 324 -8.67 5.00 7.78
N ALA A 325 -7.90 5.60 8.69
CA ALA A 325 -7.02 6.72 8.38
C ALA A 325 -6.10 6.38 7.19
N SER A 326 -6.04 7.29 6.24
CA SER A 326 -5.24 7.17 5.02
C SER A 326 -4.69 8.53 4.65
N TRP A 327 -3.50 8.55 4.05
CA TRP A 327 -2.98 9.73 3.39
C TRP A 327 -3.78 10.01 2.11
N GLN A 328 -3.97 11.28 1.79
CA GLN A 328 -4.54 11.64 0.49
C GLN A 328 -3.45 11.55 -0.58
N TRP A 329 -3.29 10.37 -1.15
CA TRP A 329 -2.32 10.11 -2.20
C TRP A 329 -2.64 10.90 -3.46
N THR A 330 -1.67 11.68 -3.91
CA THR A 330 -1.68 12.38 -5.19
C THR A 330 -0.55 11.85 -6.06
N GLN A 331 -0.60 12.13 -7.36
CA GLN A 331 0.50 11.80 -8.26
C GLN A 331 1.86 12.36 -7.76
N GLU A 332 1.85 13.55 -7.15
CA GLU A 332 3.06 14.19 -6.63
C GLU A 332 3.63 13.44 -5.42
N LEU A 333 2.77 13.06 -4.45
CA LEU A 333 3.19 12.27 -3.29
C LEU A 333 3.71 10.90 -3.68
N VAL A 334 3.04 10.24 -4.63
CA VAL A 334 3.51 8.96 -5.17
C VAL A 334 4.87 9.12 -5.84
N ASN A 335 5.07 10.15 -6.66
CA ASN A 335 6.35 10.42 -7.30
C ASN A 335 7.47 10.69 -6.27
N ALA A 336 7.18 11.35 -5.16
CA ALA A 336 8.14 11.55 -4.07
C ALA A 336 8.54 10.22 -3.42
N GLN A 337 7.58 9.34 -3.15
CA GLN A 337 7.85 8.00 -2.59
C GLN A 337 8.63 7.11 -3.58
N LEU A 338 8.27 7.11 -4.86
CA LEU A 338 9.01 6.39 -5.88
C LEU A 338 10.48 6.83 -5.92
N LYS A 339 10.72 8.14 -5.87
CA LYS A 339 12.07 8.71 -5.84
C LYS A 339 12.83 8.33 -4.58
N ALA A 340 12.18 8.33 -3.41
CA ALA A 340 12.79 7.90 -2.17
C ALA A 340 13.19 6.41 -2.24
N ASN A 341 12.32 5.55 -2.76
CA ASN A 341 12.60 4.12 -2.92
C ASN A 341 13.75 3.83 -3.90
N ILE A 342 13.92 4.62 -4.96
CA ILE A 342 15.12 4.54 -5.83
C ILE A 342 16.40 4.77 -5.02
N ASN A 343 16.36 5.64 -4.04
CA ASN A 343 17.48 5.96 -3.15
C ASN A 343 17.62 4.96 -1.97
N GLY A 344 16.80 3.92 -1.91
CA GLY A 344 16.79 2.93 -0.83
C GLY A 344 16.22 3.46 0.50
N THR A 345 15.39 4.52 0.44
CA THR A 345 14.73 5.10 1.61
C THR A 345 13.21 5.04 1.46
N VAL A 346 12.50 5.18 2.57
CA VAL A 346 11.05 5.41 2.59
C VAL A 346 10.85 6.84 3.08
N GLU A 347 10.26 7.69 2.24
CA GLU A 347 10.06 9.11 2.58
C GLU A 347 8.80 9.27 3.42
N THR A 348 8.97 9.71 4.63
CA THR A 348 7.86 10.02 5.55
C THR A 348 7.66 11.53 5.73
N ALA A 349 8.69 12.33 5.47
CA ALA A 349 8.63 13.78 5.66
C ALA A 349 7.74 14.49 4.63
N ALA A 350 7.55 13.88 3.44
CA ALA A 350 6.67 14.41 2.40
C ALA A 350 5.18 14.17 2.69
N LEU A 351 4.86 13.25 3.62
CA LEU A 351 3.47 12.97 3.98
C LEU A 351 2.97 14.04 4.96
N PRO A 352 1.80 14.60 4.74
CA PRO A 352 1.19 15.49 5.72
C PRO A 352 0.95 14.73 7.03
N PRO A 353 1.12 15.35 8.21
CA PRO A 353 0.99 14.66 9.49
C PRO A 353 -0.43 14.17 9.80
N VAL A 354 -1.40 14.66 9.07
CA VAL A 354 -2.81 14.25 9.10
C VAL A 354 -3.39 14.50 7.71
N PRO A 355 -4.24 13.59 7.17
CA PRO A 355 -4.86 13.83 5.88
C PRO A 355 -5.68 15.13 5.90
N VAL A 356 -5.49 15.93 4.87
CA VAL A 356 -6.29 17.13 4.64
C VAL A 356 -7.40 16.73 3.67
N ARG A 357 -8.64 16.65 4.12
CA ARG A 357 -9.83 16.42 3.29
C ARG A 357 -10.31 17.71 2.64
#